data_58f8f237b5c6246fc545018a574e13bd
#
_entry.id   58f8f237b5c6246fc545018a574e13bd
#
_cell.length_a   1.000
_cell.length_b   1.000
_cell.length_c   1.000
_cell.angle_alpha   90.00
_cell.angle_beta   90.00
_cell.angle_gamma   90.00
#
_symmetry.space_group_name_H-M   'P 1'
#
loop_
_entity.id
_entity.type
_entity.pdbx_description
1 polymer ?
#
loop_
_entity_poly.entity_id
_entity_poly.type
_entity_poly.pdbx_seq_one_letter_code
_entity_poly.pdbx_strand_id
1 'polypeptide(L)' 'MEKVDVSQIPDEITLDYLAGLVKQMRHAQRRYFATRNKEVLAESKRLESLVDAVIGRLYDKQMKLF' A
#
# COMPACT_ATOMS: atom_id res chain seq x y z
N MET A 1 -8.41 7.89 11.47
CA MET A 1 -7.40 7.03 10.82
C MET A 1 -8.09 5.92 10.07
N GLU A 2 -7.75 5.78 8.80
CA GLU A 2 -8.39 4.77 7.97
C GLU A 2 -7.90 3.39 8.30
N LYS A 3 -8.84 2.45 8.36
CA LYS A 3 -8.48 1.05 8.48
C LYS A 3 -8.22 0.47 7.12
N VAL A 4 -7.12 -0.24 6.99
CA VAL A 4 -6.86 -0.99 5.79
C VAL A 4 -7.70 -2.25 5.81
N ASP A 5 -8.42 -2.49 4.71
CA ASP A 5 -9.23 -3.69 4.59
C ASP A 5 -8.31 -4.84 4.15
N VAL A 6 -7.98 -5.71 5.12
CA VAL A 6 -7.06 -6.81 4.86
C VAL A 6 -7.64 -7.83 3.88
N SER A 7 -8.96 -7.81 3.66
CA SER A 7 -9.56 -8.71 2.67
C SER A 7 -9.15 -8.35 1.25
N GLN A 8 -8.64 -7.13 1.02
CA GLN A 8 -8.14 -6.72 -0.28
C GLN A 8 -6.76 -7.29 -0.59
N ILE A 9 -6.09 -7.83 0.41
CA ILE A 9 -4.75 -8.39 0.23
C ILE A 9 -4.90 -9.85 -0.16
N PRO A 10 -4.33 -10.28 -1.30
CA PRO A 10 -4.41 -11.68 -1.70
C PRO A 10 -3.63 -12.58 -0.73
N ASP A 11 -4.04 -13.85 -0.66
CA ASP A 11 -3.35 -14.81 0.19
C ASP A 11 -1.90 -14.98 -0.21
N GLU A 12 -1.65 -14.98 -1.51
CA GLU A 12 -0.29 -15.05 -2.03
C GLU A 12 0.09 -13.70 -2.61
N ILE A 13 1.11 -13.10 -2.03
CA ILE A 13 1.59 -11.80 -2.47
C ILE A 13 2.74 -12.01 -3.45
N THR A 14 2.51 -11.66 -4.70
CA THR A 14 3.53 -11.76 -5.73
C THR A 14 4.29 -10.44 -5.84
N LEU A 15 5.46 -10.52 -6.44
CA LEU A 15 6.25 -9.31 -6.70
C LEU A 15 5.49 -8.34 -7.59
N ASP A 16 4.79 -8.87 -8.60
CA ASP A 16 3.99 -8.02 -9.50
C ASP A 16 2.90 -7.27 -8.76
N TYR A 17 2.22 -7.96 -7.84
CA TYR A 17 1.18 -7.32 -7.04
C TYR A 17 1.75 -6.19 -6.20
N LEU A 18 2.85 -6.45 -5.51
CA LEU A 18 3.47 -5.45 -4.66
C LEU A 18 4.00 -4.28 -5.48
N ALA A 19 4.65 -4.56 -6.61
CA ALA A 19 5.16 -3.51 -7.47
C ALA A 19 4.03 -2.64 -8.01
N GLY A 20 2.90 -3.25 -8.37
CA GLY A 20 1.73 -2.51 -8.82
C GLY A 20 1.18 -1.57 -7.76
N LEU A 21 1.10 -2.04 -6.51
CA LEU A 21 0.65 -1.22 -5.40
C LEU A 21 1.57 -0.03 -5.17
N VAL A 22 2.88 -0.28 -5.17
CA VAL A 22 3.86 0.78 -4.95
C VAL A 22 3.76 1.81 -6.07
N LYS A 23 3.58 1.36 -7.30
CA LYS A 23 3.44 2.26 -8.43
C LYS A 23 2.21 3.15 -8.28
N GLN A 24 1.09 2.57 -7.86
CA GLN A 24 -0.13 3.34 -7.64
C GLN A 24 0.06 4.35 -6.51
N MET A 25 0.71 3.93 -5.44
CA MET A 25 0.99 4.82 -4.31
C MET A 25 1.84 6.01 -4.76
N ARG A 26 2.90 5.75 -5.50
CA ARG A 26 3.77 6.82 -5.99
C ARG A 26 3.04 7.75 -6.95
N HIS A 27 2.19 7.20 -7.78
CA HIS A 27 1.39 8.00 -8.71
C HIS A 27 0.44 8.94 -7.94
N ALA A 28 -0.22 8.43 -6.92
CA ALA A 28 -1.11 9.25 -6.09
C ALA A 28 -0.33 10.34 -5.36
N GLN A 29 0.85 10.02 -4.86
CA GLN A 29 1.71 11.01 -4.19
C GLN A 29 2.08 12.15 -5.14
N ARG A 30 2.46 11.81 -6.37
CA ARG A 30 2.81 12.84 -7.38
C ARG A 30 1.60 13.69 -7.73
N ARG A 31 0.44 13.08 -7.87
CA ARG A 31 -0.78 13.82 -8.15
C ARG A 31 -1.10 14.79 -7.03
N TYR A 32 -0.92 14.36 -5.79
CA TYR A 32 -1.16 15.25 -4.66
C TYR A 32 -0.22 16.45 -4.70
N PHE A 33 1.06 16.23 -4.95
CA PHE A 33 2.02 17.33 -5.02
C PHE A 33 1.67 18.31 -6.14
N ALA A 34 1.12 17.83 -7.24
CA ALA A 34 0.75 18.67 -8.36
C ALA A 34 -0.54 19.44 -8.11
N THR A 35 -1.53 18.83 -7.47
CA THR A 35 -2.86 19.40 -7.35
C THR A 35 -3.20 19.90 -5.95
N ARG A 36 -2.54 19.36 -4.93
CA ARG A 36 -2.84 19.65 -3.51
C ARG A 36 -4.29 19.33 -3.15
N ASN A 37 -4.89 18.42 -3.87
CA ASN A 37 -6.27 18.02 -3.67
C ASN A 37 -6.37 17.07 -2.47
N LYS A 38 -7.29 17.37 -1.55
CA LYS A 38 -7.44 16.58 -0.32
C LYS A 38 -7.90 15.16 -0.60
N GLU A 39 -8.70 14.96 -1.64
CA GLU A 39 -9.16 13.63 -2.00
C GLU A 39 -7.99 12.79 -2.50
N VAL A 40 -7.09 13.38 -3.27
CA VAL A 40 -5.89 12.70 -3.73
C VAL A 40 -4.97 12.39 -2.56
N LEU A 41 -4.88 13.29 -1.59
CA LEU A 41 -4.11 13.02 -0.38
C LEU A 41 -4.66 11.82 0.39
N ALA A 42 -5.97 11.75 0.55
CA ALA A 42 -6.60 10.64 1.24
C ALA A 42 -6.32 9.31 0.52
N GLU A 43 -6.40 9.32 -0.80
CA GLU A 43 -6.09 8.15 -1.61
C GLU A 43 -4.63 7.73 -1.44
N SER A 44 -3.72 8.69 -1.46
CA SER A 44 -2.31 8.43 -1.25
C SER A 44 -2.05 7.77 0.09
N LYS A 45 -2.66 8.30 1.15
CA LYS A 45 -2.49 7.74 2.49
C LYS A 45 -3.08 6.35 2.61
N ARG A 46 -4.22 6.11 1.96
CA ARG A 46 -4.82 4.78 1.95
C ARG A 46 -3.90 3.77 1.27
N LEU A 47 -3.31 4.17 0.15
CA LEU A 47 -2.38 3.29 -0.57
C LEU A 47 -1.11 3.06 0.23
N GLU A 48 -0.60 4.08 0.91
CA GLU A 48 0.55 3.92 1.79
C GLU A 48 0.27 2.90 2.90
N SER A 49 -0.90 3.00 3.51
CA SER A 49 -1.28 2.04 4.56
C SER A 49 -1.42 0.63 4.02
N LEU A 50 -1.95 0.50 2.81
CA LEU A 50 -2.09 -0.81 2.18
C LEU A 50 -0.71 -1.42 1.87
N VAL A 51 0.20 -0.62 1.34
CA VAL A 51 1.57 -1.08 1.08
C VAL A 51 2.24 -1.52 2.37
N ASP A 52 2.09 -0.73 3.43
CA ASP A 52 2.67 -1.08 4.73
C ASP A 52 2.11 -2.40 5.25
N ALA A 53 0.80 -2.62 5.10
CA ALA A 53 0.17 -3.86 5.55
C ALA A 53 0.69 -5.06 4.75
N VAL A 54 0.86 -4.89 3.45
CA VAL A 54 1.37 -5.96 2.59
C VAL A 54 2.82 -6.29 2.95
N ILE A 55 3.63 -5.27 3.13
CA ILE A 55 5.04 -5.45 3.51
C ILE A 55 5.14 -6.12 4.87
N GLY A 56 4.31 -5.68 5.83
CA GLY A 56 4.29 -6.29 7.16
C GLY A 56 3.95 -7.76 7.10
N ARG A 57 3.01 -8.12 6.24
CA ARG A 57 2.61 -9.51 6.08
C ARG A 57 3.71 -10.38 5.50
N LEU A 58 4.42 -9.84 4.52
CA LEU A 58 5.58 -10.54 3.94
C LEU A 58 6.70 -10.69 4.98
N TYR A 59 6.94 -9.64 5.72
CA TYR A 59 7.98 -9.62 6.73
C TYR A 59 7.69 -10.64 7.82
N ASP A 60 6.44 -10.72 8.28
CA ASP A 60 6.05 -11.70 9.29
C ASP A 60 6.31 -13.12 8.83
N LYS A 61 6.00 -13.42 7.59
CA LYS A 61 6.24 -14.76 7.05
C LYS A 61 7.71 -15.11 7.06
N GLN A 62 8.57 -14.15 6.76
CA GLN A 62 10.01 -14.39 6.72
C GLN A 62 10.60 -14.44 8.12
N MET A 63 10.09 -13.60 9.01
CA MET A 63 10.60 -13.55 10.38
C MET A 63 10.26 -14.78 11.19
N LYS A 64 9.26 -15.53 10.76
CA LYS A 64 8.91 -16.78 11.43
C LYS A 64 9.99 -17.83 11.33
N LEU A 65 10.97 -17.60 10.52
CA LEU A 65 12.09 -18.53 10.39
C LEU A 65 13.06 -18.46 11.56
N PHE A 66 12.88 -17.48 12.40
CA PHE A 66 13.69 -17.38 13.62
C PHE A 66 13.01 -18.05 14.81
#